data_f40239c5af53cbd8f402bb2a63454a3f
#
_entry.id   f40239c5af53cbd8f402bb2a63454a3f
#
_cell.length_a   1.000
_cell.length_b   1.000
_cell.length_c   1.000
_cell.angle_alpha   90.00
_cell.angle_beta   90.00
_cell.angle_gamma   90.00
#
_symmetry.space_group_name_H-M   'P 1'
#
loop_
_entity.id
_entity.type
_entity.pdbx_description
1 polymer ?
#
loop_
_entity_poly.entity_id
_entity_poly.type
_entity_poly.pdbx_seq_one_letter_code
_entity_poly.pdbx_strand_id
1 'polypeptide(L)'
;VFIGVVFSWVAAVVVFFVVLAAVGLDTGGETGTGSYVGRYGLSDAMSQERNDPALPLWILPVGQIGLWGGFALTTLVAGTLRGTGLRRDFGLSMKASDVPVGLLVGVFAQIAVVWIIYAPFQQFFDFDVSEAAREITDRAATGGDIALVMLGVVVGAPIFEELFFRGLALKAFERKWGPVMGVLASSVLFAAVHLQLLQFPALMAFGIIAALLVKRYKRLGPAIWAHVGFNLVAVINLIWLA
;
A
#
# COMPACT_ATOMS: atom_id res chain seq x y z
N VAL A 1 13.22 -10.44 5.99
CA VAL A 1 11.92 -9.92 5.54
C VAL A 1 11.25 -9.18 6.69
N PHE A 2 10.95 -9.83 7.81
CA PHE A 2 10.25 -9.22 8.93
C PHE A 2 10.94 -7.95 9.46
N ILE A 3 12.26 -8.00 9.69
CA ILE A 3 13.05 -6.83 10.09
C ILE A 3 12.91 -5.69 9.07
N GLY A 4 12.87 -6.00 7.77
CA GLY A 4 12.68 -5.00 6.71
C GLY A 4 11.32 -4.31 6.78
N VAL A 5 10.25 -5.05 7.09
CA VAL A 5 8.90 -4.44 7.29
C VAL A 5 8.93 -3.49 8.49
N VAL A 6 9.44 -3.95 9.64
CA VAL A 6 9.54 -3.11 10.85
C VAL A 6 10.37 -1.86 10.57
N PHE A 7 11.53 -2.02 9.92
CA PHE A 7 12.39 -0.90 9.55
C PHE A 7 11.67 0.09 8.63
N SER A 8 10.91 -0.38 7.65
CA SER A 8 10.17 0.48 6.72
C SER A 8 9.09 1.28 7.43
N TRP A 9 8.37 0.67 8.36
CA TRP A 9 7.38 1.38 9.18
C TRP A 9 8.02 2.41 10.11
N VAL A 10 9.13 2.07 10.76
CA VAL A 10 9.88 3.03 11.59
C VAL A 10 10.39 4.19 10.74
N ALA A 11 10.92 3.92 9.55
CA ALA A 11 11.37 4.96 8.64
C ALA A 11 10.21 5.88 8.19
N ALA A 12 9.04 5.32 7.90
CA ALA A 12 7.85 6.10 7.56
C ALA A 12 7.43 7.05 8.69
N VAL A 13 7.39 6.54 9.92
CA VAL A 13 7.05 7.32 11.11
C VAL A 13 8.08 8.43 11.34
N VAL A 14 9.37 8.13 11.26
CA VAL A 14 10.45 9.12 11.45
C VAL A 14 10.37 10.22 10.39
N VAL A 15 10.23 9.86 9.10
CA VAL A 15 10.10 10.84 8.01
C VAL A 15 8.88 11.72 8.22
N PHE A 16 7.74 11.13 8.60
CA PHE A 16 6.51 11.86 8.88
C PHE A 16 6.72 12.92 9.97
N PHE A 17 7.27 12.57 11.14
CA PHE A 17 7.50 13.51 12.22
C PHE A 17 8.57 14.56 11.90
N VAL A 18 9.63 14.18 11.19
CA VAL A 18 10.68 15.13 10.75
C VAL A 18 10.08 16.19 9.82
N VAL A 19 9.21 15.81 8.90
CA VAL A 19 8.57 16.74 7.99
C VAL A 19 7.56 17.63 8.72
N LEU A 20 6.74 17.09 9.62
CA LEU A 20 5.85 17.89 10.45
C LEU A 20 6.62 18.96 11.23
N ALA A 21 7.73 18.59 11.86
CA ALA A 21 8.58 19.52 12.58
C ALA A 21 9.22 20.57 11.66
N ALA A 22 9.68 20.17 10.45
CA ALA A 22 10.33 21.06 9.50
C ALA A 22 9.37 22.09 8.88
N VAL A 23 8.09 21.72 8.72
CA VAL A 23 7.07 22.61 8.13
C VAL A 23 6.39 23.48 9.19
N GLY A 24 6.71 23.27 10.48
CA GLY A 24 6.12 24.04 11.57
C GLY A 24 4.62 23.82 11.73
N LEU A 25 4.11 22.72 11.19
CA LEU A 25 2.75 22.29 11.50
C LEU A 25 2.75 21.87 12.96
N ASP A 26 2.24 22.77 13.79
CA ASP A 26 2.03 22.49 15.21
C ASP A 26 0.98 21.37 15.29
N THR A 27 1.43 20.20 15.71
CA THR A 27 0.52 19.08 16.04
C THR A 27 -0.24 19.36 17.35
N GLY A 28 -0.44 20.65 17.68
CA GLY A 28 -1.07 21.08 18.92
C GLY A 28 -0.21 20.69 20.12
N GLY A 29 0.97 21.30 20.21
CA GLY A 29 1.94 21.01 21.27
C GLY A 29 1.53 21.51 22.64
N GLU A 30 0.44 21.03 23.17
CA GLU A 30 0.32 20.72 24.58
C GLU A 30 0.35 19.21 24.69
N THR A 31 1.49 18.71 25.12
CA THR A 31 1.84 17.33 25.36
C THR A 31 0.65 16.53 25.93
N GLY A 32 0.03 15.72 25.11
CA GLY A 32 -0.74 14.63 25.64
C GLY A 32 -2.11 14.43 25.06
N THR A 33 -2.25 13.31 24.37
CA THR A 33 -3.50 12.57 24.25
C THR A 33 -4.26 12.45 25.58
N GLY A 34 -3.61 12.65 26.73
CA GLY A 34 -4.22 12.73 28.06
C GLY A 34 -5.00 14.01 28.34
N SER A 35 -4.72 15.12 27.63
CA SER A 35 -5.41 16.40 27.87
C SER A 35 -6.77 16.47 27.14
N TYR A 36 -6.91 15.85 25.97
CA TYR A 36 -8.19 15.86 25.24
C TYR A 36 -9.25 15.01 25.91
N VAL A 37 -8.91 13.79 26.33
CA VAL A 37 -9.86 12.89 27.00
C VAL A 37 -10.23 13.37 28.42
N GLY A 38 -9.37 14.14 29.07
CA GLY A 38 -9.63 14.68 30.41
C GLY A 38 -10.43 15.98 30.45
N ARG A 39 -10.45 16.77 29.37
CA ARG A 39 -11.14 18.06 29.33
C ARG A 39 -12.51 18.00 28.64
N TYR A 40 -12.69 17.09 27.71
CA TYR A 40 -13.95 16.83 27.03
C TYR A 40 -14.24 15.35 27.14
N GLY A 41 -15.47 14.97 27.52
CA GLY A 41 -15.86 13.54 27.54
C GLY A 41 -15.64 12.88 26.18
N LEU A 42 -15.53 11.54 26.17
CA LEU A 42 -15.35 10.75 24.94
C LEU A 42 -16.36 11.12 23.84
N SER A 43 -17.59 11.52 24.22
CA SER A 43 -18.64 11.99 23.32
C SER A 43 -18.28 13.30 22.62
N ASP A 44 -17.62 14.23 23.32
CA ASP A 44 -17.26 15.54 22.78
C ASP A 44 -15.99 15.46 21.91
N ALA A 45 -15.04 14.58 22.27
CA ALA A 45 -13.88 14.29 21.44
C ALA A 45 -14.30 13.69 20.07
N MET A 46 -15.29 12.81 20.05
CA MET A 46 -15.82 12.22 18.81
C MET A 46 -16.65 13.19 17.96
N SER A 47 -17.27 14.23 18.57
CA SER A 47 -18.05 15.23 17.86
C SER A 47 -17.23 16.41 17.36
N GLN A 48 -16.05 16.68 17.95
CA GLN A 48 -15.16 17.79 17.61
C GLN A 48 -14.20 17.49 16.44
N GLU A 49 -14.15 16.22 16.00
CA GLU A 49 -13.33 15.74 14.90
C GLU A 49 -13.59 16.43 13.54
N ARG A 50 -14.67 17.22 13.44
CA ARG A 50 -15.08 17.92 12.20
C ARG A 50 -14.46 19.30 11.96
N ASN A 51 -13.79 19.90 12.93
CA ASN A 51 -13.32 21.30 12.83
C ASN A 51 -11.80 21.46 12.95
N ASP A 52 -11.05 20.39 13.19
CA ASP A 52 -9.58 20.49 13.11
C ASP A 52 -9.17 20.58 11.64
N PRO A 53 -8.27 21.52 11.28
CA PRO A 53 -7.79 21.60 9.90
C PRO A 53 -7.11 20.29 9.54
N ALA A 54 -7.78 19.53 8.67
CA ALA A 54 -7.24 18.26 8.18
C ALA A 54 -5.82 18.50 7.64
N LEU A 55 -4.87 17.62 8.04
CA LEU A 55 -3.50 17.71 7.56
C LEU A 55 -3.47 17.79 6.03
N PRO A 56 -2.64 18.67 5.43
CA PRO A 56 -2.56 18.79 3.98
C PRO A 56 -2.27 17.46 3.30
N LEU A 57 -2.89 17.20 2.18
CA LEU A 57 -2.82 15.91 1.47
C LEU A 57 -1.39 15.51 1.07
N TRP A 58 -0.50 16.50 0.84
CA TRP A 58 0.90 16.23 0.50
C TRP A 58 1.69 15.55 1.63
N ILE A 59 1.20 15.54 2.87
CA ILE A 59 1.83 14.84 4.00
C ILE A 59 1.77 13.32 3.82
N LEU A 60 0.70 12.80 3.21
CA LEU A 60 0.54 11.36 2.97
C LEU A 60 1.66 10.78 2.09
N PRO A 61 1.96 11.32 0.89
CA PRO A 61 3.09 10.84 0.11
C PRO A 61 4.43 10.99 0.80
N VAL A 62 4.59 11.94 1.70
CA VAL A 62 5.83 12.08 2.48
C VAL A 62 6.02 10.89 3.45
N GLY A 63 4.98 10.47 4.15
CA GLY A 63 5.02 9.25 4.97
C GLY A 63 5.33 8.00 4.12
N GLN A 64 4.75 7.94 2.93
CA GLN A 64 5.02 6.85 1.98
C GLN A 64 6.46 6.81 1.47
N ILE A 65 7.14 7.94 1.30
CA ILE A 65 8.56 7.97 0.93
C ILE A 65 9.41 7.21 1.95
N GLY A 66 9.13 7.38 3.25
CA GLY A 66 9.82 6.63 4.31
C GLY A 66 9.58 5.12 4.20
N LEU A 67 8.33 4.70 3.98
CA LEU A 67 7.95 3.29 3.82
C LEU A 67 8.61 2.69 2.57
N TRP A 68 8.52 3.36 1.43
CA TRP A 68 9.13 2.91 0.18
C TRP A 68 10.65 2.88 0.26
N GLY A 69 11.26 3.91 0.89
CA GLY A 69 12.69 3.95 1.16
C GLY A 69 13.15 2.76 1.99
N GLY A 70 12.39 2.40 3.01
CA GLY A 70 12.64 1.21 3.82
C GLY A 70 12.53 -0.10 3.02
N PHE A 71 11.51 -0.26 2.19
CA PHE A 71 11.35 -1.42 1.31
C PHE A 71 12.49 -1.52 0.29
N ALA A 72 12.81 -0.41 -0.38
CA ALA A 72 13.90 -0.34 -1.34
C ALA A 72 15.24 -0.64 -0.68
N LEU A 73 15.57 0.02 0.43
CA LEU A 73 16.83 -0.16 1.14
C LEU A 73 17.00 -1.60 1.64
N THR A 74 15.95 -2.19 2.23
CA THR A 74 15.99 -3.59 2.67
C THR A 74 16.28 -4.53 1.51
N THR A 75 15.65 -4.30 0.35
CA THR A 75 15.87 -5.12 -0.84
C THR A 75 17.26 -4.91 -1.43
N LEU A 76 17.74 -3.66 -1.48
CA LEU A 76 19.09 -3.30 -1.91
C LEU A 76 20.15 -3.95 -1.04
N VAL A 77 20.04 -3.82 0.28
CA VAL A 77 20.97 -4.42 1.25
C VAL A 77 20.98 -5.94 1.12
N ALA A 78 19.83 -6.59 0.97
CA ALA A 78 19.76 -8.02 0.76
C ALA A 78 20.45 -8.45 -0.55
N GLY A 79 20.28 -7.68 -1.63
CA GLY A 79 20.90 -7.95 -2.94
C GLY A 79 22.39 -7.67 -2.98
N THR A 80 22.89 -6.67 -2.26
CA THR A 80 24.31 -6.31 -2.24
C THR A 80 25.13 -7.21 -1.30
N LEU A 81 24.60 -7.52 -0.11
CA LEU A 81 25.34 -8.31 0.88
C LEU A 81 25.33 -9.82 0.61
N ARG A 82 24.32 -10.35 -0.04
CA ARG A 82 24.14 -11.80 -0.23
C ARG A 82 23.70 -12.20 -1.63
N GLY A 83 23.66 -11.26 -2.57
CA GLY A 83 23.11 -11.46 -3.90
C GLY A 83 24.10 -11.17 -5.02
N THR A 84 23.63 -11.32 -6.25
CA THR A 84 24.33 -11.08 -7.51
C THR A 84 23.78 -9.84 -8.25
N GLY A 85 22.85 -9.13 -7.63
CA GLY A 85 22.25 -7.88 -8.12
C GLY A 85 20.74 -7.94 -8.29
N LEU A 86 20.09 -6.78 -8.18
CA LEU A 86 18.63 -6.64 -8.13
C LEU A 86 17.91 -7.30 -9.33
N ARG A 87 18.47 -7.18 -10.52
CA ARG A 87 17.88 -7.75 -11.73
C ARG A 87 17.85 -9.26 -11.70
N ARG A 88 18.93 -9.90 -11.27
CA ARG A 88 19.03 -11.37 -11.21
C ARG A 88 18.31 -11.93 -10.00
N ASP A 89 18.54 -11.34 -8.84
CA ASP A 89 18.05 -11.89 -7.58
C ASP A 89 16.58 -11.62 -7.36
N PHE A 90 16.08 -10.45 -7.78
CA PHE A 90 14.71 -10.04 -7.52
C PHE A 90 13.83 -9.92 -8.78
N GLY A 91 14.42 -10.16 -9.97
CA GLY A 91 13.66 -10.11 -11.23
C GLY A 91 13.27 -8.67 -11.62
N LEU A 92 14.04 -7.66 -11.20
CA LEU A 92 13.77 -6.27 -11.54
C LEU A 92 14.05 -6.02 -13.02
N SER A 93 13.09 -6.38 -13.85
CA SER A 93 13.10 -6.14 -15.30
C SER A 93 11.68 -6.00 -15.84
N MET A 94 11.56 -5.22 -16.91
CA MET A 94 10.29 -4.96 -17.60
C MET A 94 10.47 -5.16 -19.11
N LYS A 95 9.38 -5.54 -19.77
CA LYS A 95 9.24 -5.57 -21.24
C LYS A 95 7.99 -4.79 -21.63
N ALA A 96 7.93 -4.28 -22.84
CA ALA A 96 6.75 -3.56 -23.33
C ALA A 96 5.46 -4.40 -23.25
N SER A 97 5.58 -5.71 -23.47
CA SER A 97 4.45 -6.65 -23.32
C SER A 97 3.91 -6.79 -21.91
N ASP A 98 4.64 -6.37 -20.89
CA ASP A 98 4.20 -6.45 -19.50
C ASP A 98 3.10 -5.44 -19.19
N VAL A 99 3.10 -4.31 -19.91
CA VAL A 99 2.11 -3.24 -19.74
C VAL A 99 0.69 -3.76 -20.00
N PRO A 100 0.33 -4.21 -21.21
CA PRO A 100 -1.05 -4.63 -21.48
C PRO A 100 -1.42 -5.87 -20.65
N VAL A 101 -0.51 -6.83 -20.48
CA VAL A 101 -0.79 -8.05 -19.70
C VAL A 101 -1.05 -7.69 -18.24
N GLY A 102 -0.19 -6.89 -17.63
CA GLY A 102 -0.35 -6.49 -16.23
C GLY A 102 -1.63 -5.66 -16.05
N LEU A 103 -1.82 -4.61 -16.82
CA LEU A 103 -3.01 -3.76 -16.69
C LEU A 103 -4.31 -4.55 -16.81
N LEU A 104 -4.43 -5.43 -17.82
CA LEU A 104 -5.64 -6.27 -17.97
C LEU A 104 -5.88 -7.15 -16.76
N VAL A 105 -4.83 -7.79 -16.21
CA VAL A 105 -4.96 -8.64 -15.03
C VAL A 105 -5.33 -7.80 -13.79
N GLY A 106 -4.72 -6.63 -13.62
CA GLY A 106 -5.01 -5.74 -12.48
C GLY A 106 -6.43 -5.20 -12.51
N VAL A 107 -6.86 -4.70 -13.67
CA VAL A 107 -8.25 -4.23 -13.89
C VAL A 107 -9.25 -5.36 -13.64
N PHE A 108 -9.00 -6.55 -14.19
CA PHE A 108 -9.84 -7.72 -13.93
C PHE A 108 -9.88 -8.08 -12.44
N ALA A 109 -8.74 -8.07 -11.77
CA ALA A 109 -8.68 -8.37 -10.34
C ALA A 109 -9.48 -7.36 -9.51
N GLN A 110 -9.37 -6.06 -9.80
CA GLN A 110 -10.12 -5.03 -9.07
C GLN A 110 -11.63 -5.13 -9.32
N ILE A 111 -12.05 -5.38 -10.55
CA ILE A 111 -13.49 -5.40 -10.89
C ILE A 111 -14.12 -6.75 -10.52
N ALA A 112 -13.56 -7.86 -11.01
CA ALA A 112 -14.19 -9.16 -10.90
C ALA A 112 -13.83 -9.89 -9.59
N VAL A 113 -12.53 -9.93 -9.22
CA VAL A 113 -12.11 -10.72 -8.05
C VAL A 113 -12.57 -10.05 -6.76
N VAL A 114 -12.44 -8.71 -6.66
CA VAL A 114 -12.95 -7.96 -5.50
C VAL A 114 -14.47 -8.11 -5.38
N TRP A 115 -15.20 -7.97 -6.49
CA TRP A 115 -16.65 -8.19 -6.50
C TRP A 115 -17.03 -9.60 -6.05
N ILE A 116 -16.38 -10.65 -6.57
CA ILE A 116 -16.65 -12.05 -6.19
C ILE A 116 -16.43 -12.26 -4.69
N ILE A 117 -15.42 -11.61 -4.11
CA ILE A 117 -15.13 -11.74 -2.67
C ILE A 117 -16.21 -11.08 -1.82
N TYR A 118 -16.66 -9.86 -2.18
CA TYR A 118 -17.51 -9.06 -1.30
C TYR A 118 -19.01 -9.16 -1.59
N ALA A 119 -19.42 -9.44 -2.82
CA ALA A 119 -20.85 -9.51 -3.18
C ALA A 119 -21.68 -10.48 -2.29
N PRO A 120 -21.17 -11.65 -1.88
CA PRO A 120 -21.91 -12.52 -0.97
C PRO A 120 -22.11 -11.91 0.43
N PHE A 121 -21.16 -11.12 0.91
CA PHE A 121 -21.20 -10.54 2.26
C PHE A 121 -22.06 -9.27 2.31
N GLN A 122 -22.08 -8.46 1.24
CA GLN A 122 -22.88 -7.23 1.14
C GLN A 122 -24.39 -7.49 1.20
N GLN A 123 -24.82 -8.74 0.96
CA GLN A 123 -26.22 -9.13 1.12
C GLN A 123 -26.64 -9.27 2.58
N PHE A 124 -25.68 -9.47 3.49
CA PHE A 124 -25.95 -9.76 4.91
C PHE A 124 -25.42 -8.68 5.84
N PHE A 125 -24.46 -7.89 5.39
CA PHE A 125 -23.77 -6.90 6.21
C PHE A 125 -23.64 -5.59 5.46
N ASP A 126 -24.01 -4.51 6.12
CA ASP A 126 -23.78 -3.15 5.62
C ASP A 126 -22.37 -2.71 6.04
N PHE A 127 -21.41 -2.76 5.10
CA PHE A 127 -20.04 -2.29 5.31
C PHE A 127 -19.45 -1.69 4.03
N ASP A 128 -18.67 -0.64 4.19
CA ASP A 128 -17.93 -0.01 3.11
C ASP A 128 -16.44 -0.42 3.16
N VAL A 129 -16.01 -1.25 2.22
CA VAL A 129 -14.61 -1.66 2.08
C VAL A 129 -13.70 -0.53 1.62
N SER A 130 -14.26 0.56 1.13
CA SER A 130 -13.54 1.71 0.59
C SER A 130 -13.43 2.89 1.55
N GLU A 131 -14.00 2.81 2.75
CA GLU A 131 -14.06 3.91 3.73
C GLU A 131 -12.69 4.59 3.94
N ALA A 132 -11.65 3.82 4.27
CA ALA A 132 -10.31 4.35 4.49
C ALA A 132 -9.69 5.00 3.23
N ALA A 133 -10.06 4.52 2.03
CA ALA A 133 -9.59 5.09 0.78
C ALA A 133 -10.41 6.35 0.40
N ARG A 134 -11.71 6.39 0.72
CA ARG A 134 -12.54 7.59 0.55
C ARG A 134 -12.03 8.76 1.38
N GLU A 135 -11.64 8.53 2.62
CA GLU A 135 -11.08 9.59 3.47
C GLU A 135 -9.91 10.32 2.77
N ILE A 136 -9.09 9.61 2.02
CA ILE A 136 -7.99 10.20 1.25
C ILE A 136 -8.49 10.92 0.00
N THR A 137 -9.41 10.32 -0.75
CA THR A 137 -9.89 10.88 -2.02
C THR A 137 -10.83 12.04 -1.83
N ASP A 138 -11.66 12.04 -0.79
CA ASP A 138 -12.56 13.15 -0.44
C ASP A 138 -11.81 14.43 -0.06
N ARG A 139 -10.56 14.29 0.37
CA ARG A 139 -9.64 15.40 0.66
C ARG A 139 -8.94 15.93 -0.59
N ALA A 140 -8.99 15.22 -1.71
CA ALA A 140 -8.36 15.62 -2.97
C ALA A 140 -9.21 16.68 -3.69
N ALA A 141 -9.14 17.93 -3.22
CA ALA A 141 -9.98 19.03 -3.70
C ALA A 141 -9.44 19.70 -4.98
N THR A 142 -8.16 19.53 -5.29
CA THR A 142 -7.51 20.19 -6.44
C THR A 142 -6.92 19.18 -7.42
N GLY A 143 -6.68 19.62 -8.66
CA GLY A 143 -5.97 18.79 -9.65
C GLY A 143 -4.56 18.38 -9.19
N GLY A 144 -3.92 19.20 -8.35
CA GLY A 144 -2.63 18.88 -7.73
C GLY A 144 -2.74 17.73 -6.73
N ASP A 145 -3.79 17.71 -5.92
CA ASP A 145 -4.04 16.64 -4.96
C ASP A 145 -4.31 15.31 -5.67
N ILE A 146 -5.13 15.34 -6.72
CA ILE A 146 -5.40 14.17 -7.55
C ILE A 146 -4.10 13.64 -8.17
N ALA A 147 -3.25 14.52 -8.69
CA ALA A 147 -1.96 14.13 -9.24
C ALA A 147 -1.05 13.48 -8.19
N LEU A 148 -1.04 13.98 -6.95
CA LEU A 148 -0.30 13.37 -5.83
C LEU A 148 -0.81 11.98 -5.48
N VAL A 149 -2.13 11.79 -5.40
CA VAL A 149 -2.74 10.48 -5.17
C VAL A 149 -2.38 9.52 -6.32
N MET A 150 -2.51 9.96 -7.57
CA MET A 150 -2.16 9.14 -8.73
C MET A 150 -0.68 8.75 -8.74
N LEU A 151 0.23 9.69 -8.52
CA LEU A 151 1.67 9.40 -8.48
C LEU A 151 2.05 8.50 -7.30
N GLY A 152 1.46 8.74 -6.13
CA GLY A 152 1.74 7.95 -4.93
C GLY A 152 1.13 6.56 -5.01
N VAL A 153 -0.20 6.48 -5.07
CA VAL A 153 -0.93 5.21 -4.94
C VAL A 153 -0.86 4.37 -6.21
N VAL A 154 -1.00 5.00 -7.40
CA VAL A 154 -1.09 4.25 -8.65
C VAL A 154 0.27 3.89 -9.23
N VAL A 155 1.30 4.72 -9.01
CA VAL A 155 2.63 4.49 -9.62
C VAL A 155 3.68 4.12 -8.57
N GLY A 156 3.82 4.92 -7.53
CA GLY A 156 4.89 4.76 -6.53
C GLY A 156 4.74 3.47 -5.72
N ALA A 157 3.60 3.29 -5.07
CA ALA A 157 3.34 2.11 -4.25
C ALA A 157 3.60 0.79 -5.02
N PRO A 158 3.04 0.56 -6.23
CA PRO A 158 3.30 -0.65 -6.99
C PRO A 158 4.78 -0.97 -7.22
N ILE A 159 5.60 0.02 -7.51
CA ILE A 159 7.02 -0.21 -7.79
C ILE A 159 7.76 -0.72 -6.55
N PHE A 160 7.62 -0.02 -5.45
CA PHE A 160 8.37 -0.33 -4.22
C PHE A 160 7.82 -1.56 -3.51
N GLU A 161 6.52 -1.74 -3.52
CA GLU A 161 5.86 -2.88 -2.90
C GLU A 161 6.11 -4.17 -3.66
N GLU A 162 6.00 -4.18 -5.00
CA GLU A 162 6.32 -5.36 -5.77
C GLU A 162 7.80 -5.74 -5.67
N LEU A 163 8.70 -4.75 -5.62
CA LEU A 163 10.11 -4.99 -5.40
C LEU A 163 10.37 -5.70 -4.06
N PHE A 164 9.70 -5.27 -3.00
CA PHE A 164 9.85 -5.87 -1.68
C PHE A 164 9.09 -7.20 -1.55
N PHE A 165 7.79 -7.22 -1.82
CA PHE A 165 6.96 -8.40 -1.56
C PHE A 165 7.20 -9.52 -2.57
N ARG A 166 7.36 -9.22 -3.85
CA ARG A 166 7.57 -10.24 -4.90
C ARG A 166 9.03 -10.42 -5.27
N GLY A 167 9.82 -9.37 -5.19
CA GLY A 167 11.26 -9.45 -5.37
C GLY A 167 11.94 -10.19 -4.21
N LEU A 168 11.79 -9.70 -2.99
CA LEU A 168 12.49 -10.21 -1.81
C LEU A 168 11.68 -11.23 -1.01
N ALA A 169 10.49 -10.87 -0.52
CA ALA A 169 9.74 -11.67 0.45
C ALA A 169 9.28 -13.01 -0.13
N LEU A 170 8.66 -13.00 -1.31
CA LEU A 170 8.23 -14.21 -2.02
C LEU A 170 9.40 -15.21 -2.13
N LYS A 171 10.54 -14.77 -2.62
CA LYS A 171 11.70 -15.64 -2.82
C LYS A 171 12.30 -16.14 -1.51
N ALA A 172 12.31 -15.29 -0.48
CA ALA A 172 12.78 -15.70 0.86
C ALA A 172 11.89 -16.79 1.46
N PHE A 173 10.58 -16.63 1.35
CA PHE A 173 9.61 -17.63 1.83
C PHE A 173 9.61 -18.89 0.98
N GLU A 174 9.73 -18.79 -0.35
CA GLU A 174 9.88 -19.96 -1.23
C GLU A 174 11.09 -20.82 -0.86
N ARG A 175 12.24 -20.19 -0.59
CA ARG A 175 13.44 -20.91 -0.17
C ARG A 175 13.26 -21.64 1.16
N LYS A 176 12.47 -21.08 2.07
CA LYS A 176 12.29 -21.63 3.42
C LYS A 176 11.17 -22.67 3.49
N TRP A 177 10.05 -22.44 2.81
CA TRP A 177 8.81 -23.21 2.98
C TRP A 177 8.26 -23.81 1.68
N GLY A 178 8.99 -23.65 0.57
CA GLY A 178 8.56 -24.14 -0.74
C GLY A 178 7.62 -23.17 -1.48
N PRO A 179 7.33 -23.51 -2.75
CA PRO A 179 6.73 -22.55 -3.69
C PRO A 179 5.28 -22.14 -3.36
N VAL A 180 4.49 -23.04 -2.79
CA VAL A 180 3.09 -22.75 -2.44
C VAL A 180 3.04 -21.85 -1.22
N MET A 181 3.75 -22.25 -0.15
CA MET A 181 3.81 -21.45 1.08
C MET A 181 4.50 -20.11 0.87
N GLY A 182 5.44 -20.02 -0.07
CA GLY A 182 6.06 -18.75 -0.47
C GLY A 182 5.02 -17.77 -1.01
N VAL A 183 4.15 -18.22 -1.92
CA VAL A 183 3.06 -17.41 -2.48
C VAL A 183 2.10 -16.99 -1.37
N LEU A 184 1.62 -17.93 -0.56
CA LEU A 184 0.66 -17.63 0.51
C LEU A 184 1.25 -16.66 1.54
N ALA A 185 2.44 -16.96 2.06
CA ALA A 185 3.06 -16.14 3.11
C ALA A 185 3.38 -14.72 2.63
N SER A 186 3.86 -14.55 1.39
CA SER A 186 4.12 -13.21 0.83
C SER A 186 2.84 -12.42 0.60
N SER A 187 1.73 -13.09 0.24
CA SER A 187 0.44 -12.47 0.00
C SER A 187 -0.26 -12.08 1.32
N VAL A 188 -0.18 -12.94 2.33
CA VAL A 188 -0.65 -12.64 3.69
C VAL A 188 0.13 -11.45 4.26
N LEU A 189 1.46 -11.45 4.13
CA LEU A 189 2.28 -10.35 4.62
C LEU A 189 1.94 -9.04 3.90
N PHE A 190 1.75 -9.07 2.58
CA PHE A 190 1.32 -7.93 1.78
C PHE A 190 0.00 -7.35 2.29
N ALA A 191 -1.01 -8.20 2.47
CA ALA A 191 -2.31 -7.76 2.98
C ALA A 191 -2.23 -7.24 4.43
N ALA A 192 -1.46 -7.91 5.28
CA ALA A 192 -1.36 -7.57 6.70
C ALA A 192 -0.70 -6.20 6.96
N VAL A 193 0.28 -5.80 6.14
CA VAL A 193 0.97 -4.50 6.34
C VAL A 193 0.09 -3.29 6.01
N HIS A 194 -1.01 -3.48 5.31
CA HIS A 194 -1.99 -2.42 5.05
C HIS A 194 -2.85 -2.09 6.27
N LEU A 195 -2.87 -2.95 7.28
CA LEU A 195 -3.63 -2.78 8.54
C LEU A 195 -5.14 -2.53 8.34
N GLN A 196 -5.69 -2.97 7.23
CA GLN A 196 -7.09 -2.78 6.84
C GLN A 196 -7.81 -4.13 6.81
N LEU A 197 -8.49 -4.46 7.90
CA LEU A 197 -9.09 -5.78 8.09
C LEU A 197 -10.14 -6.11 7.01
N LEU A 198 -10.98 -5.15 6.66
CA LEU A 198 -12.00 -5.33 5.62
C LEU A 198 -11.40 -5.54 4.23
N GLN A 199 -10.29 -4.89 3.92
CA GLN A 199 -9.61 -5.04 2.61
C GLN A 199 -8.68 -6.26 2.56
N PHE A 200 -8.38 -6.88 3.70
CA PHE A 200 -7.45 -8.00 3.80
C PHE A 200 -7.72 -9.13 2.78
N PRO A 201 -8.96 -9.63 2.60
CA PRO A 201 -9.24 -10.69 1.64
C PRO A 201 -8.93 -10.30 0.18
N ALA A 202 -9.29 -9.08 -0.22
CA ALA A 202 -9.02 -8.57 -1.57
C ALA A 202 -7.52 -8.36 -1.81
N LEU A 203 -6.83 -7.75 -0.84
CA LEU A 203 -5.38 -7.53 -0.90
C LEU A 203 -4.61 -8.86 -0.92
N MET A 204 -5.04 -9.85 -0.15
CA MET A 204 -4.46 -11.19 -0.18
C MET A 204 -4.67 -11.86 -1.54
N ALA A 205 -5.89 -11.79 -2.10
CA ALA A 205 -6.19 -12.36 -3.42
C ALA A 205 -5.36 -11.69 -4.51
N PHE A 206 -5.28 -10.34 -4.51
CA PHE A 206 -4.38 -9.61 -5.40
C PHE A 206 -2.92 -10.03 -5.18
N GLY A 207 -2.51 -10.19 -3.94
CA GLY A 207 -1.18 -10.67 -3.56
C GLY A 207 -0.80 -12.00 -4.21
N ILE A 208 -1.73 -12.94 -4.22
CA ILE A 208 -1.57 -14.25 -4.89
C ILE A 208 -1.45 -14.06 -6.41
N ILE A 209 -2.31 -13.26 -7.02
CA ILE A 209 -2.29 -12.99 -8.47
C ILE A 209 -0.93 -12.40 -8.88
N ALA A 210 -0.45 -11.38 -8.18
CA ALA A 210 0.84 -10.74 -8.44
C ALA A 210 2.01 -11.73 -8.28
N ALA A 211 1.99 -12.57 -7.23
CA ALA A 211 3.00 -13.61 -7.03
C ALA A 211 2.99 -14.64 -8.18
N LEU A 212 1.83 -15.07 -8.64
CA LEU A 212 1.69 -15.99 -9.77
C LEU A 212 2.19 -15.37 -11.08
N LEU A 213 1.96 -14.08 -11.33
CA LEU A 213 2.52 -13.36 -12.47
C LEU A 213 4.06 -13.39 -12.43
N VAL A 214 4.67 -13.08 -11.28
CA VAL A 214 6.13 -13.14 -11.15
C VAL A 214 6.66 -14.57 -11.36
N LYS A 215 5.97 -15.57 -10.85
CA LYS A 215 6.35 -16.98 -11.07
C LYS A 215 6.24 -17.38 -12.55
N ARG A 216 5.20 -16.94 -13.25
CA ARG A 216 4.96 -17.25 -14.67
C ARG A 216 5.97 -16.55 -15.59
N TYR A 217 6.23 -15.27 -15.35
CA TYR A 217 7.05 -14.44 -16.25
C TYR A 217 8.51 -14.29 -15.79
N LYS A 218 8.84 -14.74 -14.58
CA LYS A 218 10.19 -14.69 -13.97
C LYS A 218 10.76 -13.27 -13.88
N ARG A 219 9.89 -12.26 -13.80
CA ARG A 219 10.24 -10.83 -13.64
C ARG A 219 9.11 -10.05 -13.01
N LEU A 220 9.43 -8.88 -12.46
CA LEU A 220 8.47 -8.03 -11.73
C LEU A 220 7.52 -7.24 -12.65
N GLY A 221 7.91 -6.95 -13.89
CA GLY A 221 7.15 -6.08 -14.79
C GLY A 221 5.65 -6.38 -14.86
N PRO A 222 5.20 -7.62 -15.14
CA PRO A 222 3.77 -7.93 -15.18
C PRO A 222 3.05 -7.70 -13.84
N ALA A 223 3.68 -7.98 -12.70
CA ALA A 223 3.08 -7.75 -11.38
C ALA A 223 2.98 -6.25 -11.04
N ILE A 224 4.02 -5.47 -11.37
CA ILE A 224 3.99 -4.00 -11.19
C ILE A 224 2.83 -3.40 -12.00
N TRP A 225 2.69 -3.75 -13.27
CA TRP A 225 1.61 -3.23 -14.10
C TRP A 225 0.22 -3.77 -13.69
N ALA A 226 0.15 -4.98 -13.14
CA ALA A 226 -1.10 -5.47 -12.56
C ALA A 226 -1.48 -4.65 -11.31
N HIS A 227 -0.52 -4.31 -10.48
CA HIS A 227 -0.74 -3.47 -9.31
C HIS A 227 -1.14 -2.05 -9.71
N VAL A 228 -0.49 -1.46 -10.72
CA VAL A 228 -0.91 -0.18 -11.32
C VAL A 228 -2.37 -0.26 -11.80
N GLY A 229 -2.75 -1.30 -12.53
CA GLY A 229 -4.12 -1.47 -13.02
C GLY A 229 -5.14 -1.65 -11.89
N PHE A 230 -4.80 -2.41 -10.87
CA PHE A 230 -5.62 -2.63 -9.69
C PHE A 230 -5.89 -1.32 -8.93
N ASN A 231 -4.85 -0.57 -8.61
CA ASN A 231 -4.97 0.71 -7.90
C ASN A 231 -5.61 1.80 -8.77
N LEU A 232 -5.33 1.83 -10.07
CA LEU A 232 -5.93 2.81 -10.98
C LEU A 232 -7.46 2.72 -11.00
N VAL A 233 -8.01 1.51 -11.12
CA VAL A 233 -9.46 1.31 -11.09
C VAL A 233 -10.04 1.70 -9.74
N ALA A 234 -9.37 1.35 -8.63
CA ALA A 234 -9.83 1.73 -7.30
C ALA A 234 -9.88 3.27 -7.15
N VAL A 235 -8.82 3.98 -7.53
CA VAL A 235 -8.74 5.45 -7.44
C VAL A 235 -9.75 6.12 -8.38
N ILE A 236 -9.91 5.62 -9.61
CA ILE A 236 -10.94 6.14 -10.54
C ILE A 236 -12.34 6.00 -9.94
N ASN A 237 -12.64 4.83 -9.39
CA ASN A 237 -13.94 4.59 -8.77
C ASN A 237 -14.21 5.58 -7.64
N LEU A 238 -13.24 5.79 -6.76
CA LEU A 238 -13.39 6.67 -5.60
C LEU A 238 -13.51 8.15 -5.96
N ILE A 239 -12.79 8.63 -6.98
CA ILE A 239 -12.76 10.07 -7.32
C ILE A 239 -13.94 10.46 -8.24
N TRP A 240 -14.33 9.59 -9.17
CA TRP A 240 -15.27 9.97 -10.24
C TRP A 240 -16.56 9.16 -10.31
N LEU A 241 -16.67 8.00 -9.65
CA LEU A 241 -17.81 7.10 -9.79
C LEU A 241 -18.57 6.83 -8.49
N ALA A 242 -17.98 7.15 -7.35
CA ALA A 242 -18.58 7.04 -6.02
C ALA A 242 -19.06 8.40 -5.54
#